data_84a1afbb3196e6a43f7f448e477ac119
#
_entry.id   84a1afbb3196e6a43f7f448e477ac119
#
_cell.length_a   1.000
_cell.length_b   1.000
_cell.length_c   1.000
_cell.angle_alpha   90.00
_cell.angle_beta   90.00
_cell.angle_gamma   90.00
#
_symmetry.space_group_name_H-M   'P 1'
#
loop_
_entity.id
_entity.type
_entity.pdbx_description
1 polymer ?
#
loop_
_entity_poly.entity_id
_entity_poly.type
_entity_poly.pdbx_seq_one_letter_code
_entity_poly.pdbx_strand_id
1 'polypeptide(L)'
;MNKDYLNIIFSLLKNLENTQEETVDRVAAVCAECIEKGGLLYFFGTGHSHMICEEPFYRAGGLACVYPILETDLMLHEGASKSSGYERLEGLGNLVVSNANLGSGDV
;
A
#
# COMPACT_ATOMS: atom_id res chain seq x y z
N MET A 1 -6.41 -30.88 -0.75
CA MET A 1 -5.88 -29.58 -1.24
C MET A 1 -5.80 -29.65 -2.76
N ASN A 2 -6.35 -28.67 -3.45
CA ASN A 2 -6.36 -28.66 -4.92
C ASN A 2 -4.96 -28.32 -5.45
N LYS A 3 -4.29 -29.32 -6.05
CA LYS A 3 -2.93 -29.15 -6.60
C LYS A 3 -2.90 -28.15 -7.77
N ASP A 4 -3.97 -28.07 -8.55
CA ASP A 4 -4.05 -27.15 -9.69
C ASP A 4 -4.05 -25.70 -9.23
N TYR A 5 -4.78 -25.40 -8.14
CA TYR A 5 -4.76 -24.08 -7.51
C TYR A 5 -3.34 -23.67 -7.06
N LEU A 6 -2.63 -24.56 -6.39
CA LEU A 6 -1.25 -24.28 -5.97
C LEU A 6 -0.31 -24.08 -7.15
N ASN A 7 -0.44 -24.88 -8.21
CA ASN A 7 0.37 -24.73 -9.40
C ASN A 7 0.14 -23.36 -10.07
N ILE A 8 -1.11 -22.87 -10.07
CA ILE A 8 -1.43 -21.51 -10.55
C ILE A 8 -0.74 -20.46 -9.69
N ILE A 9 -0.82 -20.56 -8.36
CA ILE A 9 -0.15 -19.61 -7.46
C ILE A 9 1.36 -19.60 -7.69
N PHE A 10 2.01 -20.76 -7.79
CA PHE A 10 3.45 -20.85 -8.07
C PHE A 10 3.81 -20.24 -9.43
N SER A 11 2.99 -20.44 -10.46
CA SER A 11 3.24 -19.84 -11.77
C SER A 11 3.09 -18.32 -11.75
N LEU A 12 2.13 -17.77 -10.98
CA LEU A 12 1.96 -16.33 -10.79
C LEU A 12 3.16 -15.72 -10.05
N LEU A 13 3.63 -16.37 -8.98
CA LEU A 13 4.82 -15.91 -8.25
C LEU A 13 6.06 -15.93 -9.14
N LYS A 14 6.24 -16.98 -9.93
CA LYS A 14 7.36 -17.06 -10.88
C LYS A 14 7.28 -15.99 -11.98
N ASN A 15 6.08 -15.70 -12.46
CA ASN A 15 5.87 -14.62 -13.41
C ASN A 15 6.20 -13.26 -12.79
N LEU A 16 5.77 -13.01 -11.55
CA LEU A 16 6.10 -11.79 -10.81
C LEU A 16 7.63 -11.61 -10.70
N GLU A 17 8.33 -12.64 -10.24
CA GLU A 17 9.79 -12.67 -10.14
C GLU A 17 10.46 -12.28 -11.48
N ASN A 18 10.03 -12.92 -12.57
CA ASN A 18 10.65 -12.70 -13.88
C ASN A 18 10.31 -11.36 -14.54
N THR A 19 9.19 -10.71 -14.15
CA THR A 19 8.70 -9.52 -14.86
C THR A 19 8.78 -8.24 -14.04
N GLN A 20 8.92 -8.34 -12.70
CA GLN A 20 8.86 -7.18 -11.82
C GLN A 20 10.14 -6.92 -11.03
N GLU A 21 11.17 -7.74 -11.17
CA GLU A 21 12.42 -7.62 -10.42
C GLU A 21 12.99 -6.19 -10.51
N GLU A 22 13.18 -5.67 -11.74
CA GLU A 22 13.71 -4.32 -11.95
C GLU A 22 12.82 -3.23 -11.33
N THR A 23 11.48 -3.40 -11.39
CA THR A 23 10.53 -2.45 -10.80
C THR A 23 10.64 -2.47 -9.29
N VAL A 24 10.71 -3.65 -8.68
CA VAL A 24 10.85 -3.82 -7.22
C VAL A 24 12.16 -3.21 -6.74
N ASP A 25 13.27 -3.49 -7.41
CA ASP A 25 14.59 -2.94 -7.05
C ASP A 25 14.61 -1.42 -7.11
N ARG A 26 13.98 -0.85 -8.15
CA ARG A 26 13.89 0.60 -8.30
C ARG A 26 13.04 1.24 -7.20
N VAL A 27 11.90 0.65 -6.85
CA VAL A 27 11.06 1.13 -5.74
C VAL A 27 11.79 0.98 -4.41
N ALA A 28 12.46 -0.15 -4.18
CA ALA A 28 13.25 -0.37 -2.97
C ALA A 28 14.37 0.68 -2.81
N ALA A 29 15.06 1.03 -3.89
CA ALA A 29 16.08 2.08 -3.88
C ALA A 29 15.51 3.46 -3.50
N VAL A 30 14.36 3.84 -4.06
CA VAL A 30 13.67 5.10 -3.74
C VAL A 30 13.25 5.13 -2.26
N CYS A 31 12.69 4.03 -1.75
CA CYS A 31 12.31 3.93 -0.34
C CYS A 31 13.54 4.02 0.58
N ALA A 32 14.64 3.34 0.24
CA ALA A 32 15.88 3.41 1.01
C ALA A 32 16.44 4.83 1.06
N GLU A 33 16.48 5.52 -0.07
CA GLU A 33 16.94 6.91 -0.13
C GLU A 33 16.06 7.87 0.70
N CYS A 34 14.74 7.67 0.67
CA CYS A 34 13.79 8.40 1.50
C CYS A 34 14.11 8.22 3.00
N ILE A 35 14.28 6.98 3.43
CA ILE A 35 14.58 6.64 4.83
C ILE A 35 15.93 7.22 5.26
N GLU A 36 16.97 7.13 4.44
CA GLU A 36 18.31 7.68 4.72
C GLU A 36 18.28 9.20 4.91
N LYS A 37 17.36 9.88 4.23
CA LYS A 37 17.14 11.32 4.35
C LYS A 37 16.18 11.71 5.48
N GLY A 38 15.67 10.75 6.25
CA GLY A 38 14.75 10.97 7.37
C GLY A 38 13.31 11.24 6.94
N GLY A 39 12.94 10.86 5.72
CA GLY A 39 11.57 10.93 5.21
C GLY A 39 10.69 9.76 5.67
N LEU A 40 9.40 9.85 5.37
CA LEU A 40 8.39 8.85 5.68
C LEU A 40 7.94 8.11 4.42
N LEU A 41 7.58 6.85 4.61
CA LEU A 41 6.96 6.02 3.58
C LEU A 41 5.45 6.00 3.82
N TYR A 42 4.70 6.59 2.91
CA TYR A 42 3.25 6.64 2.98
C TYR A 42 2.63 5.49 2.19
N PHE A 43 1.71 4.78 2.83
CA PHE A 43 0.96 3.70 2.21
C PHE A 43 -0.53 4.04 2.21
N PHE A 44 -1.16 3.87 1.06
CA PHE A 44 -2.59 4.09 0.89
C PHE A 44 -3.22 2.94 0.09
N GLY A 45 -4.43 2.57 0.48
CA GLY A 45 -5.23 1.59 -0.24
C GLY A 45 -6.70 1.67 0.13
N THR A 46 -7.59 1.34 -0.80
CA THR A 46 -9.03 1.25 -0.57
C THR A 46 -9.48 -0.20 -0.44
N GLY A 47 -10.66 -0.41 0.12
CA GLY A 47 -11.20 -1.76 0.33
C GLY A 47 -10.20 -2.66 1.07
N HIS A 48 -9.97 -3.87 0.59
CA HIS A 48 -9.00 -4.79 1.17
C HIS A 48 -7.52 -4.38 0.93
N SER A 49 -7.25 -3.49 -0.02
CA SER A 49 -5.88 -3.03 -0.27
C SER A 49 -5.27 -2.26 0.90
N HIS A 50 -6.10 -1.69 1.80
CA HIS A 50 -5.60 -1.01 3.00
C HIS A 50 -4.84 -1.96 3.94
N MET A 51 -5.09 -3.27 3.88
CA MET A 51 -4.39 -4.27 4.70
C MET A 51 -2.88 -4.27 4.45
N ILE A 52 -2.46 -3.95 3.22
CA ILE A 52 -1.02 -3.77 2.90
C ILE A 52 -0.46 -2.52 3.59
N CYS A 53 -1.28 -1.51 3.83
CA CYS A 53 -0.86 -0.30 4.54
C CYS A 53 -0.68 -0.55 6.04
N GLU A 54 -1.50 -1.42 6.63
CA GLU A 54 -1.41 -1.78 8.05
C GLU A 54 -0.25 -2.75 8.33
N GLU A 55 0.06 -3.63 7.36
CA GLU A 55 1.04 -4.70 7.56
C GLU A 55 2.46 -4.20 7.90
N PRO A 56 3.03 -3.14 7.28
CA PRO A 56 4.33 -2.61 7.68
C PRO A 56 4.27 -1.62 8.85
N PHE A 57 3.06 -1.18 9.26
CA PHE A 57 2.87 -0.15 10.27
C PHE A 57 2.83 -0.73 11.69
N TYR A 58 3.52 -0.08 12.61
CA TYR A 58 3.48 -0.34 14.05
C TYR A 58 3.67 -1.81 14.45
N ARG A 59 4.60 -2.49 13.81
CA ARG A 59 4.94 -3.89 14.10
C ARG A 59 6.29 -4.00 14.81
N ALA A 60 6.38 -4.97 15.72
CA ALA A 60 7.66 -5.35 16.31
C ALA A 60 8.65 -5.78 15.20
N GLY A 61 9.78 -5.09 15.11
CA GLY A 61 10.78 -5.31 14.05
C GLY A 61 10.44 -4.68 12.69
N GLY A 62 9.34 -3.92 12.60
CA GLY A 62 9.00 -3.14 11.40
C GLY A 62 9.77 -1.83 11.30
N LEU A 63 9.58 -1.13 10.18
CA LEU A 63 10.17 0.18 9.94
C LEU A 63 9.37 1.28 10.65
N ALA A 64 10.04 2.09 11.47
CA ALA A 64 9.40 3.19 12.20
C ALA A 64 8.97 4.37 11.30
N CYS A 65 9.50 4.44 10.09
CA CYS A 65 9.23 5.49 9.10
C CYS A 65 8.01 5.21 8.20
N VAL A 66 7.19 4.21 8.52
CA VAL A 66 5.96 3.91 7.77
C VAL A 66 4.79 4.72 8.31
N TYR A 67 4.06 5.37 7.42
CA TYR A 67 2.84 6.10 7.72
C TYR A 67 1.68 5.59 6.86
N PRO A 68 0.70 4.89 7.42
CA PRO A 68 -0.47 4.45 6.68
C PRO A 68 -1.50 5.58 6.61
N ILE A 69 -2.06 5.83 5.44
CA ILE A 69 -3.22 6.71 5.26
C ILE A 69 -4.46 5.82 5.39
N LEU A 70 -5.08 5.87 6.56
CA LEU A 70 -6.21 5.01 6.91
C LEU A 70 -7.52 5.82 6.91
N GLU A 71 -8.14 5.90 5.74
CA GLU A 71 -9.47 6.52 5.58
C GLU A 71 -10.56 5.49 5.82
N THR A 72 -11.25 5.56 6.95
CA THR A 72 -12.24 4.56 7.36
C THR A 72 -13.39 4.42 6.37
N ASP A 73 -13.79 5.51 5.74
CA ASP A 73 -14.84 5.53 4.71
C ASP A 73 -14.46 4.77 3.43
N LEU A 74 -13.17 4.65 3.15
CA LEU A 74 -12.64 3.87 2.04
C LEU A 74 -12.31 2.42 2.40
N MET A 75 -12.44 2.05 3.68
CA MET A 75 -12.30 0.68 4.19
C MET A 75 -13.65 -0.03 4.22
N LEU A 76 -13.64 -1.34 4.45
CA LEU A 76 -14.85 -2.17 4.48
C LEU A 76 -15.53 -2.23 5.86
N HIS A 77 -14.87 -1.72 6.90
CA HIS A 77 -15.28 -1.85 8.29
C HIS A 77 -16.64 -1.22 8.59
N GLU A 78 -16.98 -0.14 7.90
CA GLU A 78 -18.25 0.57 8.08
C GLU A 78 -19.30 0.24 7.00
N GLY A 79 -18.99 -0.69 6.10
CA GLY A 79 -19.91 -1.19 5.07
C GLY A 79 -19.35 -1.14 3.66
N ALA A 80 -19.45 -2.25 2.95
CA ALA A 80 -18.91 -2.40 1.60
C ALA A 80 -19.55 -1.44 0.56
N SER A 81 -20.87 -1.25 0.63
CA SER A 81 -21.58 -0.32 -0.27
C SER A 81 -21.17 1.13 -0.03
N LYS A 82 -20.92 1.51 1.24
CA LYS A 82 -20.41 2.83 1.62
C LYS A 82 -19.04 3.06 0.99
N SER A 83 -18.10 2.15 1.21
CA SER A 83 -16.75 2.22 0.65
C SER A 83 -16.78 2.37 -0.89
N SER A 84 -17.54 1.54 -1.57
CA SER A 84 -17.69 1.64 -3.03
C SER A 84 -18.30 2.96 -3.52
N GLY A 85 -19.13 3.59 -2.71
CA GLY A 85 -19.68 4.92 -2.99
C GLY A 85 -18.61 6.01 -2.86
N TYR A 86 -17.85 5.97 -1.76
CA TYR A 86 -16.78 6.94 -1.50
C TYR A 86 -15.66 6.89 -2.54
N GLU A 87 -15.25 5.70 -2.96
CA GLU A 87 -14.23 5.53 -4.01
C GLU A 87 -14.55 6.25 -5.32
N ARG A 88 -15.84 6.51 -5.58
CA ARG A 88 -16.33 7.16 -6.80
C ARG A 88 -16.56 8.65 -6.65
N LEU A 89 -16.32 9.21 -5.46
CA LEU A 89 -16.46 10.65 -5.26
C LEU A 89 -15.29 11.39 -5.92
N GLU A 90 -15.63 12.26 -6.85
CA GLU A 90 -14.66 13.13 -7.51
C GLU A 90 -14.00 14.05 -6.48
N GLY A 91 -12.68 14.15 -6.54
CA GLY A 91 -11.89 15.00 -5.65
C GLY A 91 -11.56 14.40 -4.28
N LEU A 92 -12.15 13.27 -3.89
CA LEU A 92 -11.86 12.65 -2.60
C LEU A 92 -10.38 12.29 -2.45
N GLY A 93 -9.75 11.74 -3.49
CA GLY A 93 -8.32 11.40 -3.45
C GLY A 93 -7.43 12.62 -3.18
N ASN A 94 -7.76 13.78 -3.76
CA ASN A 94 -7.04 15.03 -3.49
C ASN A 94 -7.17 15.45 -2.02
N LEU A 95 -8.35 15.30 -1.44
CA LEU A 95 -8.60 15.61 -0.04
C LEU A 95 -7.79 14.68 0.88
N VAL A 96 -7.83 13.38 0.61
CA VAL A 96 -7.09 12.36 1.38
C VAL A 96 -5.59 12.65 1.37
N VAL A 97 -5.01 12.88 0.19
CA VAL A 97 -3.57 13.17 0.06
C VAL A 97 -3.19 14.48 0.71
N SER A 98 -4.01 15.54 0.56
CA SER A 98 -3.73 16.84 1.19
C SER A 98 -3.76 16.78 2.72
N ASN A 99 -4.63 15.94 3.30
CA ASN A 99 -4.71 15.73 4.74
C ASN A 99 -3.55 14.90 5.31
N ALA A 100 -2.89 14.11 4.48
CA ALA A 100 -1.76 13.28 4.90
C ALA A 100 -0.48 14.08 5.21
N ASN A 101 -0.44 15.37 4.82
CA ASN A 101 0.70 16.28 5.06
C ASN A 101 2.05 15.75 4.56
N LEU A 102 2.06 15.14 3.36
CA LEU A 102 3.30 14.65 2.75
C LEU A 102 4.31 15.78 2.56
N GLY A 103 5.53 15.56 3.01
CA GLY A 103 6.66 16.46 2.80
C GLY A 103 7.38 16.21 1.48
N SER A 104 8.25 17.12 1.08
CA SER A 104 9.01 17.03 -0.17
C SER A 104 10.05 15.88 -0.22
N GLY A 105 10.34 15.28 0.92
CA GLY A 105 11.29 14.15 1.05
C GLY A 105 10.62 12.79 1.27
N ASP A 106 9.29 12.75 1.30
CA ASP A 106 8.51 11.55 1.55
C ASP A 106 8.20 10.80 0.24
N VAL A 107 7.86 9.51 0.39
CA VAL A 107 7.49 8.60 -0.70
C VAL A 107 6.15 7.94 -0.42
#